data_1cdbebdbe2bba80d8c0cd38beb3ed26e
#
_entry.id   1cdbebdbe2bba80d8c0cd38beb3ed26e
#
_cell.length_a   1.000
_cell.length_b   1.000
_cell.length_c   1.000
_cell.angle_alpha   90.00
_cell.angle_beta   90.00
_cell.angle_gamma   90.00
#
_symmetry.space_group_name_H-M   'P 1'
#
loop_
_entity.id
_entity.type
_entity.pdbx_description
1 polymer ?
#
loop_
_entity_poly.entity_id
_entity_poly.type
_entity_poly.pdbx_seq_one_letter_code
_entity_poly.pdbx_strand_id
1 'polypeptide(L)'
;MKANLGRATSRQQTPNVPPADPNPALDGILTLAATVNELHRQMTAICAPVVDELMLTRSQDVQKIEQTLDRLLDCACIPEGLRLFKSLSRYYYDLNPAATATYVYAYREMWESETSEEQELPA
;
A
#
# COMPACT_ATOMS: atom_id res chain seq x y z
N MET A 1 -30.62 -33.65 -34.28
CA MET A 1 -30.67 -33.54 -33.79
C MET A 1 -30.53 -33.29 -33.14
N LYS A 2 -30.14 -32.96 -33.13
CA LYS A 2 -29.94 -32.59 -32.36
C LYS A 2 -29.47 -32.06 -31.84
N ALA A 3 -29.40 -31.92 -32.02
CA ALA A 3 -29.09 -31.45 -31.36
C ALA A 3 -28.70 -30.85 -30.94
N ASN A 4 -28.33 -30.87 -30.97
CA ASN A 4 -28.09 -30.36 -30.31
C ASN A 4 -27.57 -30.01 -29.90
N LEU A 5 -27.29 -30.00 -29.94
CA LEU A 5 -26.98 -29.79 -29.39
C LEU A 5 -26.50 -29.31 -29.05
N GLY A 6 -26.24 -29.24 -29.18
CA GLY A 6 -25.89 -28.86 -28.60
C GLY A 6 -25.56 -28.12 -28.43
N ARG A 7 -25.35 -28.02 -28.43
CA ARG A 7 -25.20 -27.37 -27.91
C ARG A 7 -24.79 -26.90 -27.34
N ALA A 8 -24.77 -26.95 -27.64
CA ALA A 8 -24.63 -26.56 -26.93
C ALA A 8 -24.16 -26.12 -26.58
N THR A 9 -23.82 -26.16 -26.62
CA THR A 9 -23.57 -25.83 -25.99
C THR A 9 -23.18 -25.22 -25.62
N SER A 10 -22.97 -25.04 -25.71
CA SER A 10 -22.84 -24.53 -25.12
C SER A 10 -22.61 -23.99 -24.68
N ARG A 11 -22.47 -23.97 -24.58
CA ARG A 11 -22.41 -23.49 -23.86
C ARG A 11 -22.03 -23.16 -23.23
N GLN A 12 -21.91 -23.13 -23.13
CA GLN A 12 -21.75 -22.91 -22.39
C GLN A 12 -21.34 -22.53 -21.89
N GLN A 13 -21.23 -22.46 -21.88
CA GLN A 13 -21.01 -22.10 -21.22
C GLN A 13 -20.80 -21.57 -20.63
N THR A 14 -20.73 -21.48 -20.62
CA THR A 14 -20.64 -20.94 -19.92
C THR A 14 -20.48 -20.50 -19.33
N PRO A 15 -20.38 -20.39 -19.05
CA PRO A 15 -20.19 -19.92 -18.48
C PRO A 15 -19.78 -19.48 -17.92
N ASN A 16 -19.49 -19.45 -17.78
CA ASN A 16 -19.13 -19.13 -17.24
C ASN A 16 -18.48 -18.68 -16.98
N VAL A 17 -18.21 -18.49 -17.19
CA VAL A 17 -17.70 -18.06 -17.01
C VAL A 17 -17.21 -17.57 -16.74
N PRO A 18 -17.10 -17.51 -16.83
CA PRO A 18 -16.57 -16.92 -16.67
C PRO A 18 -16.19 -16.21 -16.47
N PRO A 19 -16.12 -16.19 -16.08
CA PRO A 19 -15.63 -15.40 -15.77
C PRO A 19 -14.88 -14.72 -16.37
N ALA A 20 -14.65 -15.16 -16.49
CA ALA A 20 -13.76 -14.68 -17.13
C ALA A 20 -14.10 -13.71 -18.03
N ASP A 21 -14.90 -13.56 -18.12
CA ASP A 21 -15.11 -12.79 -18.90
C ASP A 21 -14.69 -11.75 -18.74
N PRO A 22 -14.36 -11.78 -18.98
CA PRO A 22 -13.51 -10.84 -18.69
C PRO A 22 -13.82 -9.55 -19.08
N ASN A 23 -13.68 -8.81 -18.15
CA ASN A 23 -13.77 -7.39 -18.28
C ASN A 23 -12.33 -6.91 -18.46
N PRO A 24 -11.93 -6.51 -19.65
CA PRO A 24 -10.55 -6.08 -19.85
C PRO A 24 -10.18 -4.90 -18.99
N ALA A 25 -11.14 -4.02 -18.72
CA ALA A 25 -10.86 -2.87 -17.85
C ALA A 25 -10.53 -3.32 -16.44
N LEU A 26 -11.28 -4.30 -15.93
CA LEU A 26 -11.01 -4.82 -14.59
C LEU A 26 -9.67 -5.52 -14.55
N ASP A 27 -9.36 -6.31 -15.58
CA ASP A 27 -8.06 -6.97 -15.65
C ASP A 27 -6.93 -5.96 -15.61
N GLY A 28 -7.07 -4.87 -16.37
CA GLY A 28 -6.05 -3.83 -16.38
C GLY A 28 -5.88 -3.19 -15.02
N ILE A 29 -7.00 -2.96 -14.33
CA ILE A 29 -6.95 -2.36 -13.01
C ILE A 29 -6.25 -3.29 -12.02
N LEU A 30 -6.57 -4.58 -12.07
CA LEU A 30 -5.96 -5.54 -11.16
C LEU A 30 -4.46 -5.68 -11.42
N THR A 31 -4.08 -5.68 -12.69
CA THR A 31 -2.67 -5.75 -13.05
C THR A 31 -1.93 -4.51 -12.55
N LEU A 32 -2.54 -3.34 -12.74
CA LEU A 32 -1.93 -2.10 -12.28
C LEU A 32 -1.79 -2.09 -10.76
N ALA A 33 -2.82 -2.56 -10.05
CA ALA A 33 -2.75 -2.61 -8.60
C ALA A 33 -1.62 -3.52 -8.12
N ALA A 34 -1.44 -4.66 -8.78
CA ALA A 34 -0.36 -5.58 -8.43
C ALA A 34 0.99 -4.93 -8.69
N THR A 35 1.11 -4.20 -9.79
CA THR A 35 2.35 -3.51 -10.12
C THR A 35 2.67 -2.44 -9.09
N VAL A 36 1.68 -1.64 -8.70
CA VAL A 36 1.88 -0.61 -7.69
C VAL A 36 2.30 -1.23 -6.37
N ASN A 37 1.66 -2.33 -5.99
CA ASN A 37 2.01 -3.04 -4.77
C ASN A 37 3.45 -3.51 -4.79
N GLU A 38 3.89 -4.03 -5.93
CA GLU A 38 5.26 -4.48 -6.05
C GLU A 38 6.24 -3.32 -5.98
N LEU A 39 5.89 -2.18 -6.55
CA LEU A 39 6.73 -0.99 -6.45
C LEU A 39 6.87 -0.54 -5.00
N HIS A 40 5.78 -0.61 -4.24
CA HIS A 40 5.85 -0.27 -2.82
C HIS A 40 6.77 -1.24 -2.07
N ARG A 41 6.71 -2.53 -2.40
CA ARG A 41 7.61 -3.50 -1.76
C ARG A 41 9.06 -3.20 -2.09
N GLN A 42 9.34 -2.88 -3.35
CA GLN A 42 10.70 -2.57 -3.75
C GLN A 42 11.22 -1.31 -3.09
N MET A 43 10.38 -0.27 -3.02
CA MET A 43 10.78 0.96 -2.34
C MET A 43 11.04 0.70 -0.87
N THR A 44 10.19 -0.11 -0.24
CA THR A 44 10.36 -0.45 1.16
C THR A 44 11.68 -1.19 1.38
N ALA A 45 12.01 -2.11 0.48
CA ALA A 45 13.27 -2.86 0.57
C ALA A 45 14.47 -1.95 0.43
N ILE A 46 14.36 -0.90 -0.38
CA ILE A 46 15.42 0.08 -0.52
C ILE A 46 15.56 0.91 0.75
N CYS A 47 14.44 1.25 1.37
CA CYS A 47 14.47 2.09 2.56
C CYS A 47 14.94 1.33 3.81
N ALA A 48 14.74 0.03 3.86
CA ALA A 48 15.06 -0.73 5.07
C ALA A 48 16.50 -0.54 5.54
N PRO A 49 17.53 -0.73 4.68
CA PRO A 49 18.90 -0.52 5.16
C PRO A 49 19.19 0.93 5.49
N VAL A 50 18.52 1.88 4.83
CA VAL A 50 18.70 3.29 5.13
C VAL A 50 18.20 3.58 6.55
N VAL A 51 17.02 3.06 6.89
CA VAL A 51 16.48 3.23 8.23
C VAL A 51 17.42 2.63 9.27
N ASP A 52 17.90 1.41 9.01
CA ASP A 52 18.81 0.75 9.94
C ASP A 52 20.07 1.59 10.14
N GLU A 53 20.62 2.10 9.06
CA GLU A 53 21.85 2.89 9.16
C GLU A 53 21.61 4.17 9.93
N LEU A 54 20.51 4.86 9.64
CA LEU A 54 20.21 6.11 10.33
C LEU A 54 20.10 5.88 11.83
N MET A 55 19.45 4.80 12.23
CA MET A 55 19.25 4.51 13.64
C MET A 55 20.52 4.02 14.31
N LEU A 56 21.28 3.17 13.62
CA LEU A 56 22.51 2.65 14.20
C LEU A 56 23.57 3.72 14.39
N THR A 57 23.67 4.65 13.45
CA THR A 57 24.67 5.73 13.55
C THR A 57 24.17 6.89 14.36
N ARG A 58 22.94 6.85 14.82
CA ARG A 58 22.31 7.94 15.55
C ARG A 58 22.40 9.23 14.77
N SER A 59 22.04 9.13 13.50
CA SER A 59 22.14 10.23 12.56
C SER A 59 21.25 11.39 12.99
N GLN A 60 21.77 12.61 12.83
CA GLN A 60 21.00 13.83 13.03
C GLN A 60 20.79 14.56 11.74
N ASP A 61 20.97 13.87 10.61
CA ASP A 61 20.76 14.42 9.29
C ASP A 61 19.26 14.50 9.04
N VAL A 62 18.69 15.65 9.42
CA VAL A 62 17.24 15.85 9.33
C VAL A 62 16.75 15.68 7.92
N GLN A 63 17.50 16.20 6.97
CA GLN A 63 17.06 16.11 5.57
C GLN A 63 16.93 14.66 5.11
N LYS A 64 17.92 13.83 5.45
CA LYS A 64 17.89 12.44 5.04
C LYS A 64 16.79 11.67 5.78
N ILE A 65 16.62 11.96 7.06
CA ILE A 65 15.55 11.33 7.84
C ILE A 65 14.20 11.66 7.22
N GLU A 66 13.97 12.93 6.90
CA GLU A 66 12.67 13.33 6.37
C GLU A 66 12.44 12.82 4.96
N GLN A 67 13.49 12.78 4.14
CA GLN A 67 13.34 12.16 2.82
C GLN A 67 12.96 10.70 2.92
N THR A 68 13.55 10.00 3.87
CA THR A 68 13.22 8.59 4.08
C THR A 68 11.80 8.43 4.61
N LEU A 69 11.39 9.29 5.54
CA LEU A 69 10.02 9.27 6.05
C LEU A 69 9.02 9.56 4.94
N ASP A 70 9.33 10.48 4.04
CA ASP A 70 8.44 10.77 2.93
C ASP A 70 8.20 9.53 2.06
N ARG A 71 9.27 8.80 1.76
CA ARG A 71 9.15 7.59 0.98
C ARG A 71 8.39 6.50 1.71
N LEU A 72 8.66 6.35 3.00
CA LEU A 72 7.97 5.34 3.80
C LEU A 72 6.50 5.68 3.97
N LEU A 73 6.18 6.96 4.01
CA LEU A 73 4.79 7.37 4.10
C LEU A 73 3.99 6.84 2.90
N ASP A 74 4.59 6.91 1.70
CA ASP A 74 3.95 6.36 0.52
C ASP A 74 3.83 4.85 0.58
N CYS A 75 4.72 4.18 1.28
CA CYS A 75 4.74 2.73 1.37
C CYS A 75 4.04 2.20 2.61
N ALA A 76 3.44 3.06 3.42
CA ALA A 76 2.82 2.63 4.66
C ALA A 76 1.54 1.84 4.44
N CYS A 77 1.11 1.72 3.19
CA CYS A 77 -0.03 0.89 2.84
C CYS A 77 0.29 -0.61 2.90
N ILE A 78 1.56 -0.99 2.94
CA ILE A 78 1.94 -2.38 3.14
C ILE A 78 2.56 -2.54 4.51
N PRO A 79 2.40 -3.74 5.13
CA PRO A 79 2.83 -3.93 6.53
C PRO A 79 4.29 -3.60 6.78
N GLU A 80 5.17 -4.00 5.86
CA GLU A 80 6.59 -3.77 6.05
C GLU A 80 6.93 -2.28 6.00
N GLY A 81 6.31 -1.56 5.05
CA GLY A 81 6.51 -0.12 4.95
C GLY A 81 6.02 0.60 6.19
N LEU A 82 4.87 0.18 6.71
CA LEU A 82 4.32 0.78 7.92
C LEU A 82 5.24 0.52 9.12
N ARG A 83 5.78 -0.69 9.20
CA ARG A 83 6.69 -1.02 10.31
C ARG A 83 7.92 -0.12 10.30
N LEU A 84 8.50 0.08 9.12
CA LEU A 84 9.66 0.95 9.00
C LEU A 84 9.31 2.40 9.28
N PHE A 85 8.14 2.83 8.80
CA PHE A 85 7.69 4.19 9.08
C PHE A 85 7.56 4.44 10.57
N LYS A 86 6.96 3.49 11.27
CA LYS A 86 6.81 3.62 12.71
C LYS A 86 8.16 3.64 13.44
N SER A 87 9.07 2.79 13.03
CA SER A 87 10.40 2.72 13.65
C SER A 87 11.15 4.02 13.47
N LEU A 88 11.18 4.54 12.26
CA LEU A 88 11.92 5.78 12.01
C LEU A 88 11.23 6.97 12.66
N SER A 89 9.90 6.98 12.65
CA SER A 89 9.16 8.05 13.32
C SER A 89 9.46 8.10 14.80
N ARG A 90 9.53 6.92 15.45
CA ARG A 90 9.85 6.87 16.86
C ARG A 90 11.25 7.41 17.10
N TYR A 91 12.18 7.06 16.25
CA TYR A 91 13.54 7.57 16.37
C TYR A 91 13.56 9.09 16.18
N TYR A 92 12.85 9.58 15.18
CA TYR A 92 12.85 11.00 14.86
C TYR A 92 12.14 11.82 15.93
N TYR A 93 11.23 11.20 16.65
CA TYR A 93 10.50 11.90 17.69
C TYR A 93 11.46 12.48 18.74
N ASP A 94 12.51 11.74 19.05
CA ASP A 94 13.48 12.21 20.02
C ASP A 94 14.27 13.42 19.52
N LEU A 95 14.40 13.52 18.20
CA LEU A 95 15.13 14.65 17.62
C LEU A 95 14.23 15.85 17.38
N ASN A 96 13.01 15.61 16.94
CA ASN A 96 12.11 16.69 16.54
C ASN A 96 10.67 16.23 16.68
N PRO A 97 10.09 16.36 17.88
CA PRO A 97 8.73 15.89 18.10
C PRO A 97 7.69 16.56 17.22
N ALA A 98 7.85 17.86 16.97
CA ALA A 98 6.86 18.59 16.17
C ALA A 98 6.85 18.09 14.73
N ALA A 99 8.02 17.89 14.15
CA ALA A 99 8.09 17.38 12.77
C ALA A 99 7.55 15.97 12.71
N THR A 100 7.87 15.14 13.71
CA THR A 100 7.36 13.78 13.77
C THR A 100 5.84 13.76 13.83
N ALA A 101 5.26 14.65 14.62
CA ALA A 101 3.79 14.72 14.71
C ALA A 101 3.19 15.04 13.35
N THR A 102 3.83 15.90 12.57
CA THR A 102 3.36 16.22 11.25
C THR A 102 3.33 14.98 10.36
N TYR A 103 4.36 14.14 10.44
CA TYR A 103 4.39 12.91 9.64
C TYR A 103 3.33 11.91 10.09
N VAL A 104 3.14 11.77 11.39
CA VAL A 104 2.11 10.87 11.90
C VAL A 104 0.72 11.35 11.47
N TYR A 105 0.50 12.65 11.54
CA TYR A 105 -0.77 13.20 11.09
C TYR A 105 -0.98 12.93 9.59
N ALA A 106 0.06 13.11 8.79
CA ALA A 106 -0.03 12.84 7.36
C ALA A 106 -0.37 11.37 7.10
N TYR A 107 0.25 10.46 7.86
CA TYR A 107 -0.07 9.05 7.74
C TYR A 107 -1.55 8.78 8.01
N ARG A 108 -2.06 9.37 9.06
CA ARG A 108 -3.45 9.14 9.42
C ARG A 108 -4.40 9.71 8.36
N GLU A 109 -4.04 10.86 7.80
CA GLU A 109 -4.84 11.43 6.73
C GLU A 109 -4.84 10.57 5.49
N MET A 110 -3.69 10.01 5.14
CA MET A 110 -3.57 9.22 3.91
C MET A 110 -4.18 7.83 4.05
N TRP A 111 -3.99 7.18 5.18
CA TRP A 111 -4.27 5.75 5.28
C TRP A 111 -5.33 5.37 6.30
N GLU A 112 -5.68 6.26 7.20
CA GLU A 112 -6.66 5.95 8.25
C GLU A 112 -7.91 6.81 8.22
N SER A 113 -7.93 7.86 7.41
CA SER A 113 -9.04 8.82 7.47
C SER A 113 -10.38 8.16 7.15
N GLU A 114 -10.42 7.27 6.16
CA GLU A 114 -11.66 6.60 5.80
C GLU A 114 -12.18 5.75 6.96
N THR A 115 -11.27 5.01 7.58
CA THR A 115 -11.64 4.16 8.69
C THR A 115 -12.18 5.00 9.84
N SER A 116 -11.53 6.12 10.11
CA SER A 116 -11.98 7.01 11.18
C SER A 116 -13.37 7.54 10.91
N GLU A 117 -13.64 7.94 9.67
CA GLU A 117 -14.94 8.44 9.30
C GLU A 117 -16.03 7.41 9.50
N GLU A 118 -15.73 6.17 9.11
CA GLU A 118 -16.70 5.10 9.27
C GLU A 118 -17.02 4.85 10.73
N GLN A 119 -16.02 4.95 11.57
CA GLN A 119 -16.23 4.73 12.99
C GLN A 119 -17.07 5.83 13.62
N GLU A 120 -16.98 7.01 13.10
CA GLU A 120 -17.75 8.13 13.64
C GLU A 120 -19.21 8.11 13.23
N LEU A 121 -19.48 7.57 12.04
CA LEU A 121 -20.83 7.64 11.49
C LEU A 121 -21.89 6.99 12.38
N PRO A 122 -21.66 5.84 12.95
CA PRO A 122 -22.73 5.20 13.74
C PRO A 122 -23.06 5.96 15.00
N ALA A 123 -22.16 6.79 15.46
CA ALA A 123 -22.46 7.55 16.66
C ALA A 123 -23.50 8.58 16.36
#